data_9a3992a061a907179381ec14d7806888
#
_entry.id   9a3992a061a907179381ec14d7806888
#
_cell.length_a   1.000
_cell.length_b   1.000
_cell.length_c   1.000
_cell.angle_alpha   90.00
_cell.angle_beta   90.00
_cell.angle_gamma   90.00
#
_symmetry.space_group_name_H-M   'P 1'
#
loop_
_entity.id
_entity.type
_entity.pdbx_description
1 polymer ?
#
loop_
_entity_poly.entity_id
_entity_poly.type
_entity_poly.pdbx_seq_one_letter_code
_entity_poly.pdbx_strand_id
1 'polypeptide(L)'
;MELVTGVNIHFIKSGKFKTNQIKVRFSAPLSEKTMAGRVLASRMIETANQLYPTSQQFREQLANLYGANFSTSVSKRGQMHYIDIHLSYVRDAFLSKKNVLTDQMLELLKVSLNAPLAENDRFDSETFSVEKKNLITELEAEI
;
A
#
# COMPACT_ATOMS: atom_id res chain seq x y z
N MET A 1 -17.39 -8.40 9.77
CA MET A 1 -18.56 -8.03 8.94
C MET A 1 -18.18 -8.17 7.47
N GLU A 2 -18.94 -8.93 6.73
CA GLU A 2 -18.73 -9.06 5.28
C GLU A 2 -19.47 -7.93 4.56
N LEU A 3 -18.73 -7.12 3.76
CA LEU A 3 -19.31 -6.03 2.97
C LEU A 3 -19.94 -6.54 1.67
N VAL A 4 -19.19 -7.37 0.97
CA VAL A 4 -19.60 -8.09 -0.25
C VAL A 4 -18.89 -9.44 -0.21
N THR A 5 -19.31 -10.37 -1.05
CA THR A 5 -18.68 -11.71 -1.11
C THR A 5 -17.15 -11.61 -1.24
N GLY A 6 -16.46 -12.19 -0.29
CA GLY A 6 -14.98 -12.22 -0.25
C GLY A 6 -14.31 -10.97 0.32
N VAL A 7 -15.08 -9.97 0.77
CA VAL A 7 -14.53 -8.74 1.37
C VAL A 7 -15.06 -8.58 2.80
N ASN A 8 -14.19 -8.75 3.76
CA ASN A 8 -14.49 -8.60 5.18
C ASN A 8 -13.86 -7.34 5.74
N ILE A 9 -14.56 -6.65 6.63
CA ILE A 9 -14.06 -5.48 7.34
C ILE A 9 -14.15 -5.71 8.85
N HIS A 10 -13.12 -5.30 9.57
CA HIS A 10 -13.04 -5.36 11.03
C HIS A 10 -12.68 -3.98 11.56
N PHE A 11 -13.46 -3.49 12.52
CA PHE A 11 -13.21 -2.24 13.20
C PHE A 11 -12.68 -2.51 14.61
N ILE A 12 -11.52 -1.94 14.93
CA ILE A 12 -10.95 -2.01 16.27
C ILE A 12 -10.84 -0.58 16.81
N LYS A 13 -11.67 -0.26 17.79
CA LYS A 13 -11.66 1.06 18.43
C LYS A 13 -10.70 1.04 19.63
N SER A 14 -9.78 2.00 19.67
CA SER A 14 -8.86 2.18 20.80
C SER A 14 -8.65 3.66 21.08
N GLY A 15 -8.71 4.04 22.37
CA GLY A 15 -8.36 5.39 22.81
C GLY A 15 -6.89 5.58 23.19
N LYS A 16 -6.09 4.50 23.12
CA LYS A 16 -4.70 4.50 23.60
C LYS A 16 -3.70 5.15 22.62
N PHE A 17 -4.02 5.18 21.33
CA PHE A 17 -3.08 5.58 20.30
C PHE A 17 -3.40 6.95 19.72
N LYS A 18 -2.38 7.71 19.37
CA LYS A 18 -2.49 9.02 18.70
C LYS A 18 -2.64 8.90 17.20
N THR A 19 -2.52 7.71 16.65
CA THR A 19 -2.61 7.43 15.23
C THR A 19 -3.78 6.50 14.94
N ASN A 20 -4.35 6.66 13.75
CA ASN A 20 -5.22 5.68 13.14
C ASN A 20 -4.41 4.78 12.21
N GLN A 21 -4.85 3.56 12.06
CA GLN A 21 -4.24 2.60 11.14
C GLN A 21 -5.30 1.96 10.26
N ILE A 22 -4.99 1.84 8.98
CA ILE A 22 -5.79 1.08 8.01
C ILE A 22 -4.89 -0.02 7.47
N LYS A 23 -5.35 -1.25 7.53
CA LYS A 23 -4.68 -2.40 6.94
C LYS A 23 -5.59 -3.07 5.93
N VAL A 24 -5.11 -3.21 4.70
CA VAL A 24 -5.80 -3.96 3.65
C VAL A 24 -4.99 -5.21 3.35
N ARG A 25 -5.62 -6.37 3.47
CA ARG A 25 -4.99 -7.65 3.19
C ARG A 25 -5.62 -8.31 1.97
N PHE A 26 -4.80 -8.62 1.00
CA PHE A 26 -5.15 -9.48 -0.13
C PHE A 26 -4.55 -10.85 0.11
N SER A 27 -5.34 -11.89 -0.09
CA SER A 27 -4.90 -13.28 0.03
C SER A 27 -5.15 -14.05 -1.25
N ALA A 28 -4.22 -14.92 -1.59
CA ALA A 28 -4.33 -15.81 -2.73
C ALA A 28 -3.49 -17.07 -2.49
N PRO A 29 -3.81 -18.18 -3.18
CA PRO A 29 -2.97 -19.38 -3.11
C PRO A 29 -1.52 -19.05 -3.51
N LEU A 30 -0.57 -19.64 -2.81
CA LEU A 30 0.85 -19.51 -3.12
C LEU A 30 1.16 -20.19 -4.45
N SER A 31 1.85 -19.49 -5.34
CA SER A 31 2.26 -19.99 -6.64
C SER A 31 3.62 -19.43 -7.03
N GLU A 32 4.56 -20.30 -7.38
CA GLU A 32 5.88 -19.88 -7.85
C GLU A 32 5.83 -18.99 -9.08
N LYS A 33 4.82 -19.20 -9.95
CA LYS A 33 4.64 -18.40 -11.18
C LYS A 33 4.27 -16.95 -10.91
N THR A 34 3.60 -16.66 -9.79
CA THR A 34 3.07 -15.32 -9.52
C THR A 34 3.73 -14.64 -8.32
N MET A 35 4.54 -15.36 -7.57
CA MET A 35 5.11 -14.84 -6.31
C MET A 35 5.96 -13.57 -6.53
N ALA A 36 6.91 -13.62 -7.44
CA ALA A 36 7.76 -12.46 -7.74
C ALA A 36 6.96 -11.28 -8.31
N GLY A 37 6.00 -11.56 -9.18
CA GLY A 37 5.11 -10.54 -9.74
C GLY A 37 4.27 -9.83 -8.67
N ARG A 38 3.79 -10.55 -7.68
CA ARG A 38 3.03 -9.96 -6.54
C ARG A 38 3.91 -9.06 -5.68
N VAL A 39 5.15 -9.46 -5.42
CA VAL A 39 6.11 -8.62 -4.68
C VAL A 39 6.39 -7.33 -5.45
N LEU A 40 6.65 -7.42 -6.74
CA LEU A 40 6.89 -6.25 -7.59
C LEU A 40 5.66 -5.37 -7.70
N ALA A 41 4.46 -5.94 -7.85
CA ALA A 41 3.23 -5.18 -7.87
C ALA A 41 3.02 -4.40 -6.56
N SER A 42 3.28 -5.01 -5.41
CA SER A 42 3.18 -4.33 -4.12
C SER A 42 4.15 -3.15 -4.02
N ARG A 43 5.37 -3.30 -4.50
CA ARG A 43 6.37 -2.22 -4.55
C ARG A 43 5.94 -1.08 -5.47
N MET A 44 5.35 -1.40 -6.62
CA MET A 44 4.83 -0.38 -7.54
C MET A 44 3.71 0.43 -6.90
N ILE A 45 2.79 -0.22 -6.20
CA ILE A 45 1.70 0.44 -5.47
C ILE A 45 2.22 1.39 -4.39
N GLU A 46 3.26 1.00 -3.69
CA GLU A 46 3.92 1.80 -2.64
C GLU A 46 4.71 2.98 -3.19
N THR A 47 5.20 2.90 -4.42
CA THR A 47 6.14 3.86 -4.99
C THR A 47 5.46 5.04 -5.66
N ALA A 48 4.44 4.80 -6.48
CA ALA A 48 3.80 5.83 -7.30
C ALA A 48 2.42 5.38 -7.79
N ASN A 49 1.65 6.35 -8.30
CA ASN A 49 0.37 6.13 -8.97
C ASN A 49 0.13 7.20 -10.03
N GLN A 50 -1.00 7.16 -10.73
CA GLN A 50 -1.28 8.13 -11.79
C GLN A 50 -1.41 9.57 -11.29
N LEU A 51 -1.86 9.78 -10.05
CA LEU A 51 -1.96 11.12 -9.46
C LEU A 51 -0.60 11.64 -8.96
N TYR A 52 0.24 10.73 -8.46
CA TYR A 52 1.61 11.01 -7.99
C TYR A 52 2.58 10.10 -8.73
N PRO A 53 2.94 10.46 -9.98
CA PRO A 53 3.66 9.55 -10.88
C PRO A 53 5.14 9.34 -10.55
N THR A 54 5.70 10.08 -9.60
CA THR A 54 7.06 9.86 -9.12
C THR A 54 7.09 9.53 -7.64
N SER A 55 8.09 8.78 -7.21
CA SER A 55 8.32 8.46 -5.80
C SER A 55 8.43 9.73 -4.94
N GLN A 56 9.07 10.77 -5.45
CA GLN A 56 9.19 12.05 -4.76
C GLN A 56 7.82 12.70 -4.55
N GLN A 57 7.00 12.78 -5.59
CA GLN A 57 5.66 13.37 -5.50
C GLN A 57 4.77 12.60 -4.51
N PHE A 58 4.83 11.28 -4.53
CA PHE A 58 4.09 10.43 -3.61
C PHE A 58 4.51 10.69 -2.15
N ARG A 59 5.80 10.76 -1.89
CA ARG A 59 6.37 11.04 -0.55
C ARG A 59 6.07 12.45 -0.08
N GLU A 60 6.10 13.44 -0.97
CA GLU A 60 5.71 14.82 -0.66
C GLU A 60 4.23 14.89 -0.23
N GLN A 61 3.36 14.14 -0.91
CA GLN A 61 1.96 14.06 -0.51
C GLN A 61 1.79 13.43 0.87
N LEU A 62 2.51 12.36 1.18
CA LEU A 62 2.50 11.77 2.53
C LEU A 62 2.99 12.75 3.60
N ALA A 63 4.03 13.52 3.30
CA ALA A 63 4.50 14.59 4.19
C ALA A 63 3.43 15.66 4.42
N ASN A 64 2.70 16.05 3.37
CA ASN A 64 1.59 17.00 3.45
C ASN A 64 0.39 16.45 4.23
N LEU A 65 0.30 15.14 4.38
CA LEU A 65 -0.69 14.45 5.22
C LEU A 65 -0.14 14.21 6.64
N TYR A 66 0.57 15.20 7.16
CA TYR A 66 1.16 15.20 8.52
C TYR A 66 2.12 14.04 8.77
N GLY A 67 2.93 13.71 7.78
CA GLY A 67 3.88 12.61 7.88
C GLY A 67 3.24 11.22 7.92
N ALA A 68 2.14 11.05 7.20
CA ALA A 68 1.46 9.77 7.08
C ALA A 68 2.41 8.71 6.49
N ASN A 69 2.20 7.46 6.88
CA ASN A 69 2.93 6.33 6.34
C ASN A 69 2.04 5.49 5.43
N PHE A 70 2.60 5.08 4.30
CA PHE A 70 1.99 4.15 3.35
C PHE A 70 3.05 3.11 3.00
N SER A 71 2.83 1.87 3.40
CA SER A 71 3.78 0.79 3.17
C SER A 71 3.08 -0.49 2.73
N THR A 72 3.81 -1.35 2.07
CA THR A 72 3.34 -2.68 1.69
C THR A 72 4.25 -3.75 2.26
N SER A 73 3.70 -4.92 2.51
CA SER A 73 4.47 -6.10 2.90
C SER A 73 3.89 -7.34 2.26
N VAL A 74 4.74 -8.33 2.03
CA VAL A 74 4.36 -9.60 1.45
C VAL A 74 4.77 -10.71 2.42
N SER A 75 3.86 -11.62 2.69
CA SER A 75 4.11 -12.76 3.57
C SER A 75 3.46 -14.03 3.05
N LYS A 76 3.91 -15.16 3.56
CA LYS A 76 3.31 -16.46 3.26
C LYS A 76 3.04 -17.23 4.56
N ARG A 77 1.92 -17.92 4.59
CA ARG A 77 1.58 -18.84 5.68
C ARG A 77 0.98 -20.12 5.07
N GLY A 78 1.64 -21.25 5.28
CA GLY A 78 1.24 -22.50 4.65
C GLY A 78 1.19 -22.36 3.14
N GLN A 79 0.02 -22.60 2.55
CA GLN A 79 -0.21 -22.52 1.11
C GLN A 79 -0.80 -21.17 0.65
N MET A 80 -0.84 -20.17 1.54
CA MET A 80 -1.40 -18.87 1.24
C MET A 80 -0.34 -17.79 1.15
N HIS A 81 -0.51 -16.89 0.20
CA HIS A 81 0.31 -15.71 -0.04
C HIS A 81 -0.51 -14.46 0.29
N TYR A 82 0.07 -13.55 1.08
CA TYR A 82 -0.59 -12.33 1.52
C TYR A 82 0.18 -11.10 1.07
N ILE A 83 -0.57 -10.11 0.57
CA ILE A 83 -0.07 -8.76 0.34
C ILE A 83 -0.83 -7.85 1.28
N ASP A 84 -0.13 -7.14 2.15
CA ASP A 84 -0.70 -6.19 3.08
C ASP A 84 -0.32 -4.76 2.69
N ILE A 85 -1.31 -3.87 2.70
CA ILE A 85 -1.10 -2.43 2.59
C ILE A 85 -1.39 -1.83 3.96
N HIS A 86 -0.44 -1.10 4.49
CA HIS A 86 -0.54 -0.45 5.79
C HIS A 86 -0.52 1.07 5.64
N LEU A 87 -1.53 1.73 6.19
CA LEU A 87 -1.58 3.17 6.32
C LEU A 87 -1.59 3.53 7.79
N SER A 88 -0.76 4.50 8.18
CA SER A 88 -0.74 5.05 9.54
C SER A 88 -0.71 6.57 9.45
N TYR A 89 -1.56 7.23 10.20
CA TYR A 89 -1.70 8.68 10.17
C TYR A 89 -2.22 9.21 11.50
N VAL A 90 -1.97 10.49 11.75
CA VAL A 90 -2.39 11.17 12.98
C VAL A 90 -3.93 11.19 13.05
N ARG A 91 -4.46 10.99 14.23
CA ARG A 91 -5.92 11.07 14.46
C ARG A 91 -6.44 12.49 14.18
N ASP A 92 -7.57 12.58 13.49
CA ASP A 92 -8.22 13.84 13.18
C ASP A 92 -8.55 14.67 14.43
N ALA A 93 -8.75 14.01 15.58
CA ALA A 93 -9.00 14.69 16.86
C ALA A 93 -7.87 15.61 17.32
N PHE A 94 -6.63 15.41 16.81
CA PHE A 94 -5.48 16.26 17.11
C PHE A 94 -5.30 17.39 16.09
N LEU A 95 -6.15 17.46 15.07
CA LEU A 95 -6.10 18.44 14.01
C LEU A 95 -7.23 19.48 14.18
N SER A 96 -7.02 20.66 13.61
CA SER A 96 -8.02 21.73 13.63
C SER A 96 -9.29 21.42 12.82
N LYS A 97 -9.20 20.48 11.85
CA LYS A 97 -10.32 20.00 11.05
C LYS A 97 -10.55 18.51 11.33
N LYS A 98 -11.75 18.16 11.77
CA LYS A 98 -12.12 16.76 12.05
C LYS A 98 -12.44 15.98 10.78
N ASN A 99 -12.05 14.70 10.74
CA ASN A 99 -12.36 13.70 9.69
C ASN A 99 -11.82 14.00 8.29
N VAL A 100 -10.98 15.01 8.13
CA VAL A 100 -10.40 15.37 6.81
C VAL A 100 -9.25 14.44 6.45
N LEU A 101 -8.40 14.09 7.42
CA LEU A 101 -7.21 13.29 7.16
C LEU A 101 -7.57 11.84 6.84
N THR A 102 -8.54 11.26 7.55
CA THR A 102 -9.05 9.92 7.25
C THR A 102 -9.59 9.84 5.83
N ASP A 103 -10.40 10.81 5.40
CA ASP A 103 -10.93 10.87 4.04
C ASP A 103 -9.82 11.00 2.99
N GLN A 104 -8.80 11.82 3.25
CA GLN A 104 -7.65 11.97 2.37
C GLN A 104 -6.82 10.70 2.28
N MET A 105 -6.63 9.98 3.38
CA MET A 105 -5.92 8.69 3.37
C MET A 105 -6.70 7.62 2.62
N LEU A 106 -8.02 7.55 2.78
CA LEU A 106 -8.86 6.65 2.02
C LEU A 106 -8.85 6.96 0.52
N GLU A 107 -8.85 8.24 0.15
CA GLU A 107 -8.74 8.65 -1.26
C GLU A 107 -7.36 8.28 -1.84
N LEU A 108 -6.28 8.44 -1.08
CA LEU A 108 -4.95 8.02 -1.49
C LEU A 108 -4.89 6.51 -1.72
N LEU A 109 -5.46 5.73 -0.82
CA LEU A 109 -5.56 4.27 -0.96
C LEU A 109 -6.35 3.90 -2.22
N LYS A 110 -7.48 4.54 -2.44
CA LYS A 110 -8.31 4.32 -3.64
C LYS A 110 -7.55 4.62 -4.92
N VAL A 111 -6.84 5.73 -5.00
CA VAL A 111 -6.02 6.11 -6.16
C VAL A 111 -4.91 5.09 -6.39
N SER A 112 -4.23 4.66 -5.33
CA SER A 112 -3.14 3.68 -5.43
C SER A 112 -3.61 2.32 -5.93
N LEU A 113 -4.83 1.90 -5.61
CA LEU A 113 -5.40 0.63 -6.05
C LEU A 113 -6.08 0.70 -7.42
N ASN A 114 -6.81 1.78 -7.70
CA ASN A 114 -7.62 1.91 -8.91
C ASN A 114 -6.92 2.66 -10.05
N ALA A 115 -5.93 3.46 -9.74
CA ALA A 115 -5.15 4.23 -10.70
C ALA A 115 -3.63 4.05 -10.46
N PRO A 116 -3.13 2.80 -10.48
CA PRO A 116 -1.70 2.56 -10.37
C PRO A 116 -0.96 3.19 -11.54
N LEU A 117 0.36 3.35 -11.42
CA LEU A 117 1.20 3.85 -12.51
C LEU A 117 1.37 2.74 -13.56
N ALA A 118 0.31 2.54 -14.33
CA ALA A 118 0.20 1.48 -15.33
C ALA A 118 -0.56 1.97 -16.56
N GLU A 119 -0.23 1.44 -17.70
CA GLU A 119 -0.89 1.69 -18.97
C GLU A 119 -0.97 0.38 -19.78
N ASN A 120 -2.12 0.11 -20.41
CA ASN A 120 -2.34 -1.11 -21.19
C ASN A 120 -2.00 -2.41 -20.41
N ASP A 121 -2.47 -2.51 -19.18
CA ASP A 121 -2.25 -3.65 -18.28
C ASP A 121 -0.77 -3.92 -17.93
N ARG A 122 0.08 -2.90 -18.07
CA ARG A 122 1.50 -2.98 -17.72
C ARG A 122 1.90 -1.80 -16.85
N PHE A 123 2.72 -2.05 -15.84
CA PHE A 123 3.34 -1.00 -15.06
C PHE A 123 4.29 -0.16 -15.90
N ASP A 124 4.49 1.10 -15.50
CA ASP A 124 5.50 1.97 -16.09
C ASP A 124 6.86 1.26 -16.14
N SER A 125 7.44 1.17 -17.34
CA SER A 125 8.62 0.33 -17.58
C SER A 125 9.87 0.82 -16.85
N GLU A 126 10.03 2.13 -16.73
CA GLU A 126 11.18 2.72 -16.04
C GLU A 126 11.11 2.48 -14.53
N THR A 127 9.99 2.80 -13.93
CA THR A 127 9.75 2.57 -12.49
C THR A 127 9.82 1.08 -12.16
N PHE A 128 9.23 0.23 -12.97
CA PHE A 128 9.30 -1.22 -12.81
C PHE A 128 10.74 -1.75 -12.88
N SER A 129 11.54 -1.26 -13.81
CA SER A 129 12.96 -1.66 -13.94
C SER A 129 13.76 -1.28 -12.71
N VAL A 130 13.52 -0.10 -12.14
CA VAL A 130 14.18 0.36 -10.91
C VAL A 130 13.78 -0.53 -9.74
N GLU A 131 12.50 -0.79 -9.54
CA GLU A 131 12.00 -1.63 -8.44
C GLU A 131 12.46 -3.09 -8.56
N LYS A 132 12.50 -3.63 -9.76
CA LYS A 132 13.04 -4.97 -10.03
C LYS A 132 14.52 -5.05 -9.66
N LYS A 133 15.31 -4.06 -10.05
CA LYS A 133 16.73 -3.99 -9.71
C LYS A 133 16.94 -3.91 -8.20
N ASN A 134 16.17 -3.07 -7.51
CA ASN A 134 16.22 -2.93 -6.06
C ASN A 134 15.92 -4.27 -5.36
N LEU A 135 14.89 -4.96 -5.82
CA LEU A 135 14.52 -6.28 -5.28
C LEU A 135 15.64 -7.30 -5.47
N ILE A 136 16.24 -7.37 -6.66
CA ILE A 136 17.36 -8.28 -6.94
C ILE A 136 18.52 -7.97 -6.01
N THR A 137 18.89 -6.71 -5.84
CA THR A 137 19.98 -6.28 -4.95
C THR A 137 19.71 -6.67 -3.50
N GLU A 138 18.47 -6.49 -3.02
CA GLU A 138 18.09 -6.90 -1.67
C GLU A 138 18.21 -8.41 -1.47
N LEU A 139 17.69 -9.20 -2.42
CA LEU A 139 17.76 -10.66 -2.35
C LEU A 139 19.20 -11.19 -2.40
N GLU A 140 20.07 -10.57 -3.19
CA GLU A 140 21.49 -10.92 -3.23
C GLU A 140 22.20 -10.60 -1.91
N ALA A 141 21.79 -9.55 -1.21
CA ALA A 141 22.35 -9.16 0.08
C ALA A 141 21.94 -10.11 1.22
N GLU A 142 20.86 -10.85 1.07
CA GLU A 142 20.37 -11.81 2.07
C GLU A 142 21.07 -13.19 2.01
N ILE A 143 21.87 -13.44 0.99
CA ILE A 143 22.55 -14.73 0.80
C ILE A 143 23.77 -14.87 1.73
#